data_73f4b6b76096db67ccdabac94e06ee6b
#
_entry.id   73f4b6b76096db67ccdabac94e06ee6b
#
_cell.length_a   1.000
_cell.length_b   1.000
_cell.length_c   1.000
_cell.angle_alpha   90.00
_cell.angle_beta   90.00
_cell.angle_gamma   90.00
#
_symmetry.space_group_name_H-M   'P 1'
#
loop_
_entity.id
_entity.type
_entity.pdbx_description
1 polymer ?
#
loop_
_entity_poly.entity_id
_entity_poly.type
_entity_poly.pdbx_seq_one_letter_code
_entity_poly.pdbx_strand_id
1 'polypeptide(L)'
;MAYPFQSPVTGRKDIPAGPGKLWKRIPQERRTEASAAFWNDEEESVEQQAEALLAMATHFRFRPKTVRMLPRDKKVRYLASLPALSDSVAGRALVAYHLAHQRPMLSAFLDALGISHDNGVLNAEEHKAPEADRLKEAAVTLRAAYPKDDVDLYFQTLLVQDPETWGGLADLLIDGEAEGQK
;
A
#
# COMPACT_ATOMS: atom_id res chain seq x y z
N MET A 1 -17.81 45.78 9.88
CA MET A 1 -17.32 45.06 8.70
C MET A 1 -17.14 43.58 9.08
N ALA A 2 -18.01 42.75 8.62
CA ALA A 2 -17.97 41.31 8.90
C ALA A 2 -17.10 40.65 7.81
N TYR A 3 -16.01 39.99 8.20
CA TYR A 3 -15.24 39.13 7.32
C TYR A 3 -16.04 37.86 7.01
N PRO A 4 -16.19 37.46 5.75
CA PRO A 4 -16.84 36.21 5.43
C PRO A 4 -15.98 35.06 5.92
N PHE A 5 -16.54 34.24 6.77
CA PHE A 5 -16.04 32.95 7.22
C PHE A 5 -15.87 32.08 5.97
N GLN A 6 -14.65 31.88 5.51
CA GLN A 6 -14.35 30.90 4.49
C GLN A 6 -14.52 29.52 5.12
N SER A 7 -15.57 28.83 4.71
CA SER A 7 -15.76 27.43 5.02
C SER A 7 -14.55 26.63 4.56
N PRO A 8 -14.01 25.69 5.35
CA PRO A 8 -12.93 24.83 4.90
C PRO A 8 -13.43 24.01 3.72
N VAL A 9 -12.68 24.03 2.64
CA VAL A 9 -12.91 23.19 1.47
C VAL A 9 -12.86 21.73 1.91
N THR A 10 -14.01 21.15 2.12
CA THR A 10 -14.23 19.72 2.36
C THR A 10 -14.07 18.98 1.03
N GLY A 11 -12.84 18.63 0.69
CA GLY A 11 -12.49 17.93 -0.53
C GLY A 11 -11.24 17.07 -0.43
N ARG A 12 -10.64 16.95 0.77
CA ARG A 12 -9.61 15.94 0.99
C ARG A 12 -10.31 14.61 1.18
N LYS A 13 -10.30 13.76 0.14
CA LYS A 13 -10.55 12.34 0.33
C LYS A 13 -9.61 11.86 1.43
N ASP A 14 -10.15 11.15 2.39
CA ASP A 14 -9.40 10.59 3.51
C ASP A 14 -8.30 9.66 3.00
N ILE A 15 -7.12 10.19 2.76
CA ILE A 15 -5.93 9.39 2.55
C ILE A 15 -5.73 8.58 3.83
N PRO A 16 -5.58 7.24 3.75
CA PRO A 16 -5.40 6.43 4.92
C PRO A 16 -4.22 6.94 5.75
N ALA A 17 -4.39 7.09 7.06
CA ALA A 17 -3.34 7.59 7.94
C ALA A 17 -2.25 6.54 8.25
N GLY A 18 -2.28 5.38 7.58
CA GLY A 18 -1.28 4.32 7.73
C GLY A 18 -1.68 3.04 7.00
N PRO A 19 -0.75 2.08 6.87
CA PRO A 19 -0.97 0.81 6.17
C PRO A 19 -2.14 0.00 6.72
N GLY A 20 -2.33 -0.05 8.04
CA GLY A 20 -3.45 -0.76 8.66
C GLY A 20 -4.81 -0.20 8.30
N LYS A 21 -4.91 1.13 8.09
CA LYS A 21 -6.14 1.77 7.61
C LYS A 21 -6.35 1.53 6.12
N LEU A 22 -5.28 1.50 5.33
CA LEU A 22 -5.35 1.13 3.91
C LEU A 22 -5.82 -0.31 3.76
N TRP A 23 -5.30 -1.24 4.55
CA TRP A 23 -5.74 -2.64 4.57
C TRP A 23 -7.25 -2.80 4.73
N LYS A 24 -7.88 -2.01 5.59
CA LYS A 24 -9.33 -2.06 5.81
C LYS A 24 -10.14 -1.63 4.58
N ARG A 25 -9.57 -0.81 3.70
CA ARG A 25 -10.25 -0.25 2.53
C ARG A 25 -10.13 -1.09 1.28
N ILE A 26 -9.07 -1.91 1.17
CA ILE A 26 -8.88 -2.75 -0.01
C ILE A 26 -9.88 -3.92 -0.03
N PRO A 27 -10.33 -4.35 -1.22
CA PRO A 27 -11.27 -5.45 -1.37
C PRO A 27 -10.72 -6.76 -0.80
N GLN A 28 -11.63 -7.66 -0.41
CA GLN A 28 -11.26 -8.98 0.13
C GLN A 28 -10.36 -9.78 -0.81
N GLU A 29 -10.59 -9.69 -2.12
CA GLU A 29 -9.76 -10.35 -3.13
C GLU A 29 -8.31 -9.88 -3.05
N ARG A 30 -8.09 -8.57 -3.04
CA ARG A 30 -6.74 -7.97 -2.89
C ARG A 30 -6.09 -8.34 -1.56
N ARG A 31 -6.86 -8.38 -0.46
CA ARG A 31 -6.35 -8.86 0.83
C ARG A 31 -5.89 -10.31 0.77
N THR A 32 -6.60 -11.15 0.02
CA THR A 32 -6.22 -12.56 -0.16
C THR A 32 -4.93 -12.70 -0.95
N GLU A 33 -4.79 -11.95 -2.06
CA GLU A 33 -3.57 -11.91 -2.86
C GLU A 33 -2.37 -11.37 -2.06
N ALA A 34 -2.58 -10.28 -1.33
CA ALA A 34 -1.56 -9.69 -0.46
C ALA A 34 -1.14 -10.65 0.67
N SER A 35 -2.11 -11.37 1.26
CA SER A 35 -1.82 -12.38 2.28
C SER A 35 -1.02 -13.56 1.70
N ALA A 36 -1.33 -13.99 0.48
CA ALA A 36 -0.59 -15.05 -0.20
C ALA A 36 0.86 -14.62 -0.49
N ALA A 37 1.06 -13.41 -1.00
CA ALA A 37 2.38 -12.85 -1.23
C ALA A 37 3.19 -12.71 0.08
N PHE A 38 2.55 -12.21 1.14
CA PHE A 38 3.13 -12.04 2.46
C PHE A 38 3.65 -13.36 3.06
N TRP A 39 2.86 -14.44 2.98
CA TRP A 39 3.29 -15.75 3.47
C TRP A 39 4.30 -16.45 2.57
N ASN A 40 4.53 -15.96 1.34
CA ASN A 40 5.61 -16.42 0.45
C ASN A 40 6.95 -15.74 0.72
N ASP A 41 6.92 -14.58 1.34
CA ASP A 41 8.08 -13.76 1.61
C ASP A 41 8.73 -14.17 2.95
N GLU A 42 9.39 -15.34 2.93
CA GLU A 42 9.92 -15.97 4.14
C GLU A 42 11.18 -15.27 4.68
N GLU A 43 11.93 -14.57 3.85
CA GLU A 43 13.18 -13.94 4.24
C GLU A 43 12.97 -12.54 4.84
N GLU A 44 12.18 -11.71 4.18
CA GLU A 44 12.01 -10.30 4.51
C GLU A 44 10.86 -10.01 5.48
N SER A 45 10.00 -11.01 5.75
CA SER A 45 8.77 -10.83 6.52
C SER A 45 8.73 -11.62 7.84
N VAL A 46 9.83 -12.17 8.30
CA VAL A 46 9.88 -13.08 9.47
C VAL A 46 9.23 -12.48 10.72
N GLU A 47 9.59 -11.24 11.05
CA GLU A 47 9.07 -10.56 12.26
C GLU A 47 7.57 -10.26 12.11
N GLN A 48 7.18 -9.74 10.95
CA GLN A 48 5.77 -9.43 10.65
C GLN A 48 4.92 -10.69 10.56
N GLN A 49 5.46 -11.80 10.09
CA GLN A 49 4.77 -13.09 10.10
C GLN A 49 4.54 -13.61 11.51
N ALA A 50 5.50 -13.45 12.42
CA ALA A 50 5.32 -13.79 13.82
C ALA A 50 4.22 -12.92 14.48
N GLU A 51 4.21 -11.62 14.21
CA GLU A 51 3.18 -10.71 14.68
C GLU A 51 1.79 -11.06 14.11
N ALA A 52 1.71 -11.39 12.82
CA ALA A 52 0.48 -11.82 12.17
C ALA A 52 -0.11 -13.11 12.80
N LEU A 53 0.75 -14.09 13.14
CA LEU A 53 0.32 -15.29 13.84
C LEU A 53 -0.29 -14.98 15.21
N LEU A 54 0.28 -14.03 15.95
CA LEU A 54 -0.26 -13.59 17.24
C LEU A 54 -1.61 -12.87 17.07
N ALA A 55 -1.73 -12.00 16.06
CA ALA A 55 -2.98 -11.31 15.75
C ALA A 55 -4.09 -12.31 15.39
N MET A 56 -3.78 -13.33 14.57
CA MET A 56 -4.71 -14.38 14.21
C MET A 56 -5.11 -15.23 15.43
N ALA A 57 -4.14 -15.60 16.27
CA ALA A 57 -4.39 -16.36 17.49
C ALA A 57 -5.37 -15.61 18.42
N THR A 58 -5.14 -14.33 18.60
CA THR A 58 -5.97 -13.45 19.45
C THR A 58 -7.38 -13.31 18.88
N HIS A 59 -7.49 -12.94 17.60
CA HIS A 59 -8.78 -12.65 16.96
C HIS A 59 -9.69 -13.90 16.87
N PHE A 60 -9.11 -15.05 16.47
CA PHE A 60 -9.85 -16.30 16.30
C PHE A 60 -9.87 -17.17 17.56
N ARG A 61 -9.27 -16.70 18.66
CA ARG A 61 -9.16 -17.42 19.93
C ARG A 61 -8.50 -18.80 19.78
N PHE A 62 -7.51 -18.88 18.90
CA PHE A 62 -6.70 -20.07 18.74
C PHE A 62 -5.53 -20.07 19.72
N ARG A 63 -5.06 -21.27 20.07
CA ARG A 63 -3.78 -21.39 20.76
C ARG A 63 -2.65 -20.99 19.81
N PRO A 64 -1.61 -20.26 20.25
CA PRO A 64 -0.50 -19.84 19.38
C PRO A 64 0.16 -21.00 18.62
N LYS A 65 0.33 -22.15 19.28
CA LYS A 65 0.84 -23.38 18.64
C LYS A 65 -0.05 -23.84 17.48
N THR A 66 -1.37 -23.78 17.63
CA THR A 66 -2.33 -24.17 16.60
C THR A 66 -2.19 -23.30 15.37
N VAL A 67 -2.13 -21.98 15.54
CA VAL A 67 -1.99 -21.04 14.42
C VAL A 67 -0.67 -21.23 13.67
N ARG A 68 0.41 -21.47 14.40
CA ARG A 68 1.73 -21.74 13.80
C ARG A 68 1.71 -22.98 12.90
N MET A 69 0.96 -24.01 13.30
CA MET A 69 0.84 -25.29 12.58
C MET A 69 -0.21 -25.29 11.47
N LEU A 70 -0.93 -24.21 11.26
CA LEU A 70 -1.91 -24.13 10.17
C LEU A 70 -1.22 -24.29 8.81
N PRO A 71 -1.85 -25.01 7.87
CA PRO A 71 -1.46 -25.03 6.47
C PRO A 71 -1.47 -23.59 5.92
N ARG A 72 -0.62 -23.35 4.93
CA ARG A 72 -0.43 -22.02 4.35
C ARG A 72 -1.72 -21.41 3.79
N ASP A 73 -2.51 -22.19 3.07
CA ASP A 73 -3.79 -21.75 2.52
C ASP A 73 -4.76 -21.26 3.60
N LYS A 74 -4.74 -21.87 4.78
CA LYS A 74 -5.51 -21.43 5.94
C LYS A 74 -4.93 -20.15 6.54
N LYS A 75 -3.60 -20.03 6.65
CA LYS A 75 -2.95 -18.79 7.09
C LYS A 75 -3.32 -17.62 6.18
N VAL A 76 -3.31 -17.83 4.87
CA VAL A 76 -3.73 -16.82 3.87
C VAL A 76 -5.17 -16.37 4.13
N ARG A 77 -6.11 -17.31 4.22
CA ARG A 77 -7.53 -16.99 4.45
C ARG A 77 -7.77 -16.27 5.77
N TYR A 78 -7.14 -16.73 6.84
CA TYR A 78 -7.31 -16.11 8.16
C TYR A 78 -6.73 -14.71 8.21
N LEU A 79 -5.53 -14.48 7.65
CA LEU A 79 -4.94 -13.13 7.59
C LEU A 79 -5.80 -12.18 6.76
N ALA A 80 -6.24 -12.61 5.57
CA ALA A 80 -7.10 -11.81 4.70
C ALA A 80 -8.46 -11.45 5.33
N SER A 81 -8.96 -12.28 6.23
CA SER A 81 -10.24 -12.06 6.92
C SER A 81 -10.12 -11.20 8.19
N LEU A 82 -8.91 -10.89 8.65
CA LEU A 82 -8.74 -10.01 9.80
C LEU A 82 -9.25 -8.59 9.47
N PRO A 83 -10.13 -8.03 10.30
CA PRO A 83 -10.72 -6.71 10.07
C PRO A 83 -9.69 -5.58 10.27
N ALA A 84 -8.63 -5.84 11.01
CA ALA A 84 -7.56 -4.90 11.28
C ALA A 84 -6.22 -5.63 11.40
N LEU A 85 -5.19 -5.01 10.83
CA LEU A 85 -3.79 -5.37 11.02
C LEU A 85 -3.04 -4.17 11.61
N SER A 86 -1.91 -4.43 12.28
CA SER A 86 -0.96 -3.37 12.60
C SER A 86 -0.38 -2.74 11.33
N ASP A 87 0.14 -1.55 11.45
CA ASP A 87 0.80 -0.87 10.32
C ASP A 87 2.00 -1.66 9.81
N SER A 88 2.75 -2.33 10.70
CA SER A 88 3.89 -3.18 10.35
C SER A 88 3.46 -4.36 9.46
N VAL A 89 2.49 -5.15 9.89
CA VAL A 89 2.01 -6.32 9.13
C VAL A 89 1.31 -5.90 7.84
N ALA A 90 0.43 -4.91 7.90
CA ALA A 90 -0.29 -4.42 6.73
C ALA A 90 0.66 -3.82 5.69
N GLY A 91 1.61 -3.01 6.14
CA GLY A 91 2.62 -2.42 5.26
C GLY A 91 3.45 -3.48 4.54
N ARG A 92 3.93 -4.48 5.27
CA ARG A 92 4.70 -5.57 4.66
C ARG A 92 3.87 -6.40 3.69
N ALA A 93 2.60 -6.69 4.02
CA ALA A 93 1.70 -7.43 3.14
C ALA A 93 1.42 -6.68 1.81
N LEU A 94 1.24 -5.35 1.87
CA LEU A 94 1.06 -4.51 0.68
C LEU A 94 2.32 -4.45 -0.18
N VAL A 95 3.50 -4.31 0.43
CA VAL A 95 4.78 -4.35 -0.31
C VAL A 95 4.97 -5.71 -0.98
N ALA A 96 4.76 -6.80 -0.26
CA ALA A 96 4.85 -8.15 -0.81
C ALA A 96 3.89 -8.37 -1.99
N TYR A 97 2.65 -7.84 -1.89
CA TYR A 97 1.67 -7.86 -2.97
C TYR A 97 2.21 -7.18 -4.24
N HIS A 98 2.67 -5.94 -4.14
CA HIS A 98 3.18 -5.21 -5.29
C HIS A 98 4.40 -5.88 -5.91
N LEU A 99 5.33 -6.37 -5.11
CA LEU A 99 6.51 -7.08 -5.59
C LEU A 99 6.17 -8.43 -6.23
N ALA A 100 5.13 -9.12 -5.78
CA ALA A 100 4.71 -10.39 -6.37
C ALA A 100 3.95 -10.22 -7.69
N HIS A 101 3.13 -9.17 -7.81
CA HIS A 101 2.16 -9.06 -8.91
C HIS A 101 2.43 -7.90 -9.87
N GLN A 102 3.19 -6.87 -9.48
CA GLN A 102 3.25 -5.60 -10.20
C GLN A 102 4.66 -5.04 -10.41
N ARG A 103 5.69 -5.86 -10.35
CA ARG A 103 7.09 -5.43 -10.55
C ARG A 103 7.33 -4.57 -11.79
N PRO A 104 6.75 -4.88 -12.98
CA PRO A 104 6.94 -4.04 -14.16
C PRO A 104 6.41 -2.62 -13.96
N MET A 105 5.27 -2.48 -13.27
CA MET A 105 4.68 -1.18 -12.95
C MET A 105 5.57 -0.39 -11.98
N LEU A 106 6.07 -1.04 -10.94
CA LEU A 106 6.97 -0.43 -9.96
C LEU A 106 8.25 0.05 -10.65
N SER A 107 8.87 -0.79 -11.45
CA SER A 107 10.09 -0.47 -12.20
C SER A 107 9.86 0.71 -13.14
N ALA A 108 8.77 0.70 -13.92
CA ALA A 108 8.45 1.78 -14.86
C ALA A 108 8.25 3.13 -14.15
N PHE A 109 7.63 3.13 -12.96
CA PHE A 109 7.45 4.35 -12.18
C PHE A 109 8.78 4.91 -11.64
N LEU A 110 9.61 4.04 -11.06
CA LEU A 110 10.90 4.43 -10.51
C LEU A 110 11.89 4.87 -11.60
N ASP A 111 11.88 4.21 -12.77
CA ASP A 111 12.64 4.62 -13.96
C ASP A 111 12.22 6.00 -14.45
N ALA A 112 10.92 6.28 -14.53
CA ALA A 112 10.39 7.58 -14.94
C ALA A 112 10.84 8.71 -13.98
N LEU A 113 10.99 8.39 -12.69
CA LEU A 113 11.51 9.31 -11.69
C LEU A 113 13.04 9.38 -11.67
N GLY A 114 13.74 8.46 -12.34
CA GLY A 114 15.18 8.34 -12.29
C GLY A 114 15.73 7.90 -10.93
N ILE A 115 14.92 7.14 -10.20
CA ILE A 115 15.28 6.58 -8.89
C ILE A 115 15.90 5.22 -9.09
N SER A 116 17.07 4.99 -8.48
CA SER A 116 17.78 3.70 -8.53
C SER A 116 16.97 2.62 -7.78
N HIS A 117 16.80 1.48 -8.42
CA HIS A 117 16.04 0.36 -7.85
C HIS A 117 16.55 -0.98 -8.39
N ASP A 118 16.28 -2.05 -7.66
CA ASP A 118 16.47 -3.42 -8.13
C ASP A 118 15.11 -4.05 -8.42
N ASN A 119 14.75 -4.10 -9.71
CA ASN A 119 13.50 -4.72 -10.19
C ASN A 119 12.25 -4.29 -9.38
N GLY A 120 12.10 -2.96 -9.18
CA GLY A 120 11.00 -2.34 -8.43
C GLY A 120 11.22 -2.22 -6.93
N VAL A 121 12.33 -2.72 -6.39
CA VAL A 121 12.72 -2.55 -4.99
C VAL A 121 13.60 -1.33 -4.85
N LEU A 122 13.18 -0.38 -4.02
CA LEU A 122 13.95 0.83 -3.75
C LEU A 122 15.25 0.52 -3.01
N ASN A 123 16.33 1.12 -3.46
CA ASN A 123 17.58 1.13 -2.70
C ASN A 123 17.47 2.18 -1.59
N ALA A 124 17.26 1.73 -0.36
CA ALA A 124 16.85 2.55 0.78
C ALA A 124 17.77 3.74 1.15
N GLU A 125 19.01 3.76 0.68
CA GLU A 125 20.03 4.73 1.14
C GLU A 125 20.15 5.99 0.27
N GLU A 126 19.51 6.09 -0.92
CA GLU A 126 19.88 7.10 -1.92
C GLU A 126 18.72 7.95 -2.48
N HIS A 127 17.47 7.73 -2.12
CA HIS A 127 16.39 8.47 -2.76
C HIS A 127 15.92 9.66 -1.93
N LYS A 128 15.86 10.81 -2.60
CA LYS A 128 15.23 12.02 -2.12
C LYS A 128 13.80 12.10 -2.64
N ALA A 129 12.97 12.89 -1.97
CA ALA A 129 11.63 13.19 -2.46
C ALA A 129 11.71 13.70 -3.92
N PRO A 130 10.93 13.11 -4.85
CA PRO A 130 10.92 13.54 -6.24
C PRO A 130 10.40 14.96 -6.39
N GLU A 131 10.87 15.69 -7.40
CA GLU A 131 10.31 16.98 -7.77
C GLU A 131 8.84 16.85 -8.21
N ALA A 132 7.99 17.79 -7.81
CA ALA A 132 6.54 17.72 -8.01
C ALA A 132 6.13 17.54 -9.48
N ASP A 133 6.76 18.29 -10.40
CA ASP A 133 6.45 18.19 -11.83
C ASP A 133 6.81 16.81 -12.40
N ARG A 134 7.98 16.30 -12.02
CA ARG A 134 8.44 14.99 -12.45
C ARG A 134 7.57 13.87 -11.89
N LEU A 135 7.14 13.99 -10.64
CA LEU A 135 6.22 13.07 -10.01
C LEU A 135 4.87 13.03 -10.74
N LYS A 136 4.36 14.20 -11.12
CA LYS A 136 3.12 14.33 -11.90
C LYS A 136 3.23 13.70 -13.28
N GLU A 137 4.30 13.96 -14.02
CA GLU A 137 4.55 13.36 -15.34
C GLU A 137 4.64 11.83 -15.25
N ALA A 138 5.40 11.31 -14.29
CA ALA A 138 5.53 9.88 -14.05
C ALA A 138 4.18 9.23 -13.70
N ALA A 139 3.36 9.88 -12.87
CA ALA A 139 2.03 9.40 -12.50
C ALA A 139 1.07 9.35 -13.70
N VAL A 140 1.07 10.38 -14.55
CA VAL A 140 0.26 10.42 -15.78
C VAL A 140 0.68 9.28 -16.72
N THR A 141 1.97 9.12 -16.94
CA THR A 141 2.52 8.05 -17.78
C THR A 141 2.13 6.66 -17.26
N LEU A 142 2.23 6.46 -15.96
CA LEU A 142 1.89 5.17 -15.34
C LEU A 142 0.40 4.86 -15.47
N ARG A 143 -0.49 5.84 -15.23
CA ARG A 143 -1.94 5.69 -15.38
C ARG A 143 -2.38 5.44 -16.82
N ALA A 144 -1.62 5.89 -17.82
CA ALA A 144 -1.87 5.59 -19.22
C ALA A 144 -1.49 4.15 -19.59
N ALA A 145 -0.53 3.54 -18.88
CA ALA A 145 0.02 2.22 -19.19
C ALA A 145 -0.57 1.07 -18.35
N TYR A 146 -1.11 1.36 -17.17
CA TYR A 146 -1.56 0.36 -16.20
C TYR A 146 -2.98 0.66 -15.67
N PRO A 147 -3.71 -0.37 -15.17
CA PRO A 147 -5.04 -0.17 -14.60
C PRO A 147 -5.03 0.85 -13.46
N LYS A 148 -6.00 1.76 -13.48
CA LYS A 148 -6.11 2.85 -12.51
C LYS A 148 -6.10 2.36 -11.06
N ASP A 149 -6.86 1.31 -10.76
CA ASP A 149 -6.99 0.79 -9.40
C ASP A 149 -5.66 0.22 -8.87
N ASP A 150 -4.85 -0.37 -9.75
CA ASP A 150 -3.52 -0.88 -9.40
C ASP A 150 -2.54 0.26 -9.13
N VAL A 151 -2.55 1.29 -9.98
CA VAL A 151 -1.72 2.49 -9.80
C VAL A 151 -2.11 3.25 -8.54
N ASP A 152 -3.40 3.44 -8.31
CA ASP A 152 -3.89 4.16 -7.13
C ASP A 152 -3.56 3.40 -5.83
N LEU A 153 -3.67 2.07 -5.82
CA LEU A 153 -3.26 1.26 -4.68
C LEU A 153 -1.74 1.35 -4.43
N TYR A 154 -0.95 1.33 -5.48
CA TYR A 154 0.50 1.49 -5.37
C TYR A 154 0.88 2.86 -4.80
N PHE A 155 0.29 3.94 -5.31
CA PHE A 155 0.53 5.30 -4.80
C PHE A 155 0.08 5.45 -3.34
N GLN A 156 -1.06 4.89 -2.98
CA GLN A 156 -1.49 4.87 -1.58
C GLN A 156 -0.52 4.08 -0.70
N THR A 157 0.01 2.95 -1.20
CA THR A 157 0.99 2.16 -0.46
C THR A 157 2.28 2.94 -0.22
N LEU A 158 2.83 3.61 -1.24
CA LEU A 158 4.01 4.47 -1.09
C LEU A 158 3.76 5.58 -0.07
N LEU A 159 2.62 6.26 -0.19
CA LEU A 159 2.26 7.39 0.66
C LEU A 159 2.09 7.00 2.14
N VAL A 160 1.50 5.84 2.44
CA VAL A 160 1.33 5.39 3.82
C VAL A 160 2.60 4.78 4.43
N GLN A 161 3.54 4.33 3.59
CA GLN A 161 4.83 3.80 4.02
C GLN A 161 5.82 4.92 4.37
N ASP A 162 5.90 5.94 3.53
CA ASP A 162 6.82 7.06 3.67
C ASP A 162 6.15 8.37 3.17
N PRO A 163 5.33 9.00 4.01
CA PRO A 163 4.63 10.22 3.65
C PRO A 163 5.56 11.42 3.44
N GLU A 164 6.78 11.39 3.98
CA GLU A 164 7.75 12.48 3.80
C GLU A 164 8.29 12.48 2.36
N THR A 165 8.67 11.33 1.86
CA THR A 165 9.18 11.18 0.48
C THR A 165 8.05 11.29 -0.55
N TRP A 166 6.89 10.69 -0.30
CA TRP A 166 5.84 10.50 -1.29
C TRP A 166 4.63 11.43 -1.12
N GLY A 167 4.72 12.42 -0.24
CA GLY A 167 3.61 13.35 0.06
C GLY A 167 2.97 14.01 -1.16
N GLY A 168 3.75 14.27 -2.22
CA GLY A 168 3.24 14.81 -3.49
C GLY A 168 2.23 13.92 -4.22
N LEU A 169 2.19 12.61 -3.91
CA LEU A 169 1.18 11.70 -4.48
C LEU A 169 -0.24 11.95 -3.95
N ALA A 170 -0.36 12.61 -2.79
CA ALA A 170 -1.65 12.90 -2.19
C ALA A 170 -2.56 13.73 -3.11
N ASP A 171 -2.01 14.78 -3.70
CA ASP A 171 -2.76 15.66 -4.61
C ASP A 171 -3.15 14.93 -5.90
N LEU A 172 -2.28 14.06 -6.40
CA LEU A 172 -2.53 13.27 -7.62
C LEU A 172 -3.60 12.19 -7.43
N LEU A 173 -3.79 11.68 -6.21
CA LEU A 173 -4.88 10.76 -5.89
C LEU A 173 -6.25 11.46 -5.86
N ILE A 174 -6.27 12.75 -5.51
CA ILE A 174 -7.50 13.58 -5.48
C ILE A 174 -7.93 13.96 -6.89
N ASP A 175 -6.99 14.41 -7.74
CA ASP A 175 -7.28 14.89 -9.10
C ASP A 175 -7.78 13.77 -10.04
N GLY A 176 -7.36 12.53 -9.82
CA GLY A 176 -7.73 11.38 -10.65
C GLY A 176 -9.22 10.98 -10.57
N GLU A 177 -10.02 11.56 -9.67
CA GLU A 177 -11.45 11.29 -9.53
C GLU A 177 -12.33 12.32 -10.24
N ALA A 178 -11.82 13.51 -10.50
CA ALA A 178 -12.57 14.55 -11.22
C ALA A 178 -12.75 14.22 -12.70
N GLU A 179 -11.88 13.39 -13.30
CA GLU A 179 -11.95 13.02 -14.72
C GLU A 179 -12.84 11.80 -15.01
N GLY A 180 -13.24 11.04 -14.01
CA GLY A 180 -14.08 9.83 -14.18
C GLY A 180 -15.59 10.06 -14.20
N GLN A 181 -16.08 11.30 -14.10
CA GLN A 181 -17.52 11.65 -14.09
C GLN A 181 -17.92 12.52 -15.30
N LYS A 182 -17.52 12.12 -16.49
CA LYS A 182 -18.13 12.67 -17.72
C LYS A 182 -18.67 11.57 -18.60
#